data_ad3d0a9cf85cfb8455f6b2750fd8c549
#
_entry.id   ad3d0a9cf85cfb8455f6b2750fd8c549
#
_cell.length_a   1.000
_cell.length_b   1.000
_cell.length_c   1.000
_cell.angle_alpha   90.00
_cell.angle_beta   90.00
_cell.angle_gamma   90.00
#
_symmetry.space_group_name_H-M   'P 1'
#
loop_
_entity.id
_entity.type
_entity.pdbx_description
1 polymer ?
#
loop_
_entity_poly.entity_id
_entity_poly.type
_entity_poly.pdbx_seq_one_letter_code
_entity_poly.pdbx_strand_id
1 'polypeptide(L)'
;VARETDQLEAVQVDGQRDSVVRTNRFDTTIQDIDWNGSRQGGTLRVGLGVSKVRGGEHGLVLAADSNGNQIHVYTTDDIIRLQQSAPVPEAPWDAAWDPAQRLAWVSSLASNTATGYDISQGIPVKRKHFATVADAQSIITLDDGTVVAASASGDGIQIVSPADQTESN
;
A
#
# COMPACT_ATOMS: atom_id res chain seq x y z
N VAL A 1 1.46 21.20 -15.32
CA VAL A 1 2.47 20.40 -16.03
C VAL A 1 1.89 19.02 -16.26
N ALA A 2 1.72 18.63 -17.52
CA ALA A 2 1.30 17.28 -17.85
C ALA A 2 2.42 16.30 -17.49
N ARG A 3 2.11 15.35 -16.62
CA ARG A 3 3.01 14.23 -16.27
C ARG A 3 2.25 12.93 -16.42
N GLU A 4 2.92 11.89 -16.81
CA GLU A 4 2.37 10.54 -16.83
C GLU A 4 1.89 10.17 -15.42
N THR A 5 0.73 9.55 -15.35
CA THR A 5 0.09 9.12 -14.11
C THR A 5 -0.36 7.68 -14.29
N ASP A 6 0.18 6.78 -13.52
CA ASP A 6 -0.15 5.35 -13.58
C ASP A 6 -1.33 5.00 -12.68
N GLN A 7 -1.44 5.67 -11.53
CA GLN A 7 -2.50 5.41 -10.57
C GLN A 7 -2.92 6.70 -9.86
N LEU A 8 -4.20 6.80 -9.56
CA LEU A 8 -4.80 7.74 -8.63
C LEU A 8 -5.38 6.97 -7.46
N GLU A 9 -5.24 7.53 -6.26
CA GLU A 9 -5.81 6.96 -5.04
C GLU A 9 -6.45 8.06 -4.20
N ALA A 10 -7.69 7.82 -3.74
CA ALA A 10 -8.35 8.68 -2.77
C ALA A 10 -7.95 8.26 -1.36
N VAL A 11 -7.73 9.23 -0.48
CA VAL A 11 -7.25 9.01 0.87
C VAL A 11 -8.16 9.76 1.85
N GLN A 12 -8.76 9.03 2.78
CA GLN A 12 -9.62 9.62 3.81
C GLN A 12 -8.78 10.42 4.81
N VAL A 13 -9.20 11.65 5.08
CA VAL A 13 -8.55 12.56 6.04
C VAL A 13 -9.57 13.05 7.06
N ASP A 14 -9.25 12.88 8.34
CA ASP A 14 -10.18 13.22 9.42
C ASP A 14 -10.58 14.69 9.40
N GLY A 15 -11.89 14.93 9.47
CA GLY A 15 -12.44 16.29 9.55
C GLY A 15 -12.18 17.18 8.34
N GLN A 16 -11.64 16.61 7.25
CA GLN A 16 -11.33 17.32 6.02
C GLN A 16 -11.94 16.59 4.81
N ARG A 17 -11.75 17.17 3.63
CA ARG A 17 -12.05 16.47 2.37
C ARG A 17 -10.99 15.43 2.09
N ASP A 18 -11.37 14.38 1.39
CA ASP A 18 -10.41 13.37 0.92
C ASP A 18 -9.25 14.01 0.18
N SER A 19 -8.07 13.53 0.49
CA SER A 19 -6.87 13.82 -0.27
C SER A 19 -6.81 12.93 -1.51
N VAL A 20 -6.08 13.35 -2.52
CA VAL A 20 -5.81 12.53 -3.71
C VAL A 20 -4.32 12.46 -3.92
N VAL A 21 -3.80 11.26 -4.07
CA VAL A 21 -2.41 11.04 -4.47
C VAL A 21 -2.34 10.41 -5.86
N ARG A 22 -1.29 10.71 -6.59
CA ARG A 22 -0.96 10.06 -7.86
C ARG A 22 0.42 9.45 -7.81
N THR A 23 0.65 8.44 -8.62
CA THR A 23 1.99 7.88 -8.84
C THR A 23 2.41 7.99 -10.29
N ASN A 24 3.73 8.05 -10.49
CA ASN A 24 4.38 7.85 -11.76
C ASN A 24 5.43 6.74 -11.58
N ARG A 25 5.23 5.62 -12.28
CA ARG A 25 6.10 4.43 -12.18
C ARG A 25 7.45 4.66 -12.87
N PHE A 26 7.48 5.43 -13.95
CA PHE A 26 8.73 5.72 -14.66
C PHE A 26 9.69 6.54 -13.80
N ASP A 27 9.18 7.59 -13.15
CA ASP A 27 9.97 8.43 -12.24
C ASP A 27 10.05 7.87 -10.82
N THR A 28 9.31 6.80 -10.52
CA THR A 28 9.11 6.24 -9.18
C THR A 28 8.75 7.30 -8.14
N THR A 29 7.71 8.07 -8.43
CA THR A 29 7.27 9.19 -7.58
C THR A 29 5.83 9.05 -7.14
N ILE A 30 5.55 9.62 -5.95
CA ILE A 30 4.20 9.89 -5.42
C ILE A 30 4.03 11.40 -5.22
N GLN A 31 2.84 11.90 -5.47
CA GLN A 31 2.51 13.32 -5.36
C GLN A 31 1.09 13.49 -4.87
N ASP A 32 0.87 14.38 -3.93
CA ASP A 32 -0.46 14.85 -3.55
C ASP A 32 -1.01 15.84 -4.57
N ILE A 33 -2.32 15.80 -4.76
CA ILE A 33 -3.05 16.66 -5.69
C ILE A 33 -4.08 17.48 -4.90
N ASP A 34 -3.92 18.80 -4.87
CA ASP A 34 -4.97 19.70 -4.43
C ASP A 34 -6.03 19.82 -5.56
N TRP A 35 -6.92 18.82 -5.60
CA TRP A 35 -7.94 18.74 -6.64
C TRP A 35 -8.98 19.87 -6.53
N ASN A 36 -9.15 20.45 -5.34
CA ASN A 36 -10.06 21.58 -5.10
C ASN A 36 -9.46 22.91 -5.55
N GLY A 37 -8.16 23.13 -5.31
CA GLY A 37 -7.42 24.30 -5.77
C GLY A 37 -6.81 24.14 -7.15
N SER A 38 -6.98 22.98 -7.80
CA SER A 38 -6.37 22.63 -9.08
C SER A 38 -4.86 22.81 -9.09
N ARG A 39 -4.21 22.47 -7.96
CA ARG A 39 -2.76 22.57 -7.78
C ARG A 39 -2.14 21.21 -7.57
N GLN A 40 -0.88 21.11 -7.96
CA GLN A 40 -0.04 19.97 -7.62
C GLN A 40 0.71 20.26 -6.33
N GLY A 41 0.69 19.32 -5.42
CA GLY A 41 1.44 19.38 -4.18
C GLY A 41 2.88 18.91 -4.33
N GLY A 42 3.50 18.56 -3.21
CA GLY A 42 4.86 18.04 -3.17
C GLY A 42 5.01 16.71 -3.89
N THR A 43 6.15 16.51 -4.54
CA THR A 43 6.51 15.22 -5.18
C THR A 43 7.60 14.56 -4.37
N LEU A 44 7.38 13.31 -3.97
CA LEU A 44 8.37 12.50 -3.25
C LEU A 44 8.76 11.28 -4.09
N ARG A 45 9.97 10.81 -3.92
CA ARG A 45 10.42 9.56 -4.50
C ARG A 45 9.90 8.38 -3.66
N VAL A 46 9.48 7.30 -4.35
CA VAL A 46 9.10 6.04 -3.73
C VAL A 46 10.18 5.02 -4.04
N GLY A 47 11.20 4.96 -3.19
CA GLY A 47 12.28 4.00 -3.31
C GLY A 47 12.91 3.89 -4.70
N LEU A 48 13.03 2.67 -5.21
CA LEU A 48 13.65 2.34 -6.50
C LEU A 48 12.65 1.99 -7.60
N GLY A 49 11.39 1.68 -7.24
CA GLY A 49 10.38 1.33 -8.23
C GLY A 49 8.99 1.16 -7.63
N VAL A 50 8.20 2.24 -7.57
CA VAL A 50 6.82 2.16 -7.11
C VAL A 50 6.00 1.23 -8.00
N SER A 51 5.32 0.25 -7.39
CA SER A 51 4.34 -0.60 -8.06
C SER A 51 2.92 -0.08 -7.86
N LYS A 52 2.32 -0.26 -6.71
CA LYS A 52 1.00 0.28 -6.38
C LYS A 52 1.01 1.06 -5.09
N VAL A 53 0.03 1.96 -4.96
CA VAL A 53 -0.26 2.69 -3.73
C VAL A 53 -1.70 2.43 -3.31
N ARG A 54 -1.96 2.49 -1.99
CA ARG A 54 -3.29 2.36 -1.41
C ARG A 54 -3.51 3.39 -0.32
N GLY A 55 -4.65 4.05 -0.40
CA GLY A 55 -5.14 4.91 0.66
C GLY A 55 -5.73 4.10 1.81
N GLY A 56 -5.55 4.61 3.01
CA GLY A 56 -6.22 4.16 4.22
C GLY A 56 -7.00 5.29 4.89
N GLU A 57 -7.30 5.12 6.15
CA GLU A 57 -7.91 6.14 7.01
C GLU A 57 -6.85 7.09 7.57
N HIS A 58 -7.26 8.24 8.12
CA HIS A 58 -6.39 9.22 8.79
C HIS A 58 -5.23 9.74 7.91
N GLY A 59 -5.46 9.90 6.63
CA GLY A 59 -4.44 10.38 5.69
C GLY A 59 -3.36 9.36 5.34
N LEU A 60 -3.53 8.09 5.73
CA LEU A 60 -2.56 7.02 5.49
C LEU A 60 -2.46 6.68 4.00
N VAL A 61 -1.23 6.55 3.52
CA VAL A 61 -0.93 6.00 2.19
C VAL A 61 0.17 4.96 2.30
N LEU A 62 -0.10 3.77 1.77
CA LEU A 62 0.85 2.67 1.67
C LEU A 62 1.37 2.59 0.24
N ALA A 63 2.67 2.47 0.06
CA ALA A 63 3.29 2.31 -1.26
C ALA A 63 4.24 1.10 -1.27
N ALA A 64 4.08 0.23 -2.25
CA ALA A 64 4.98 -0.89 -2.48
C ALA A 64 6.11 -0.47 -3.44
N ASP A 65 7.36 -0.70 -3.03
CA ASP A 65 8.57 -0.49 -3.83
C ASP A 65 9.09 -1.84 -4.32
N SER A 66 8.67 -2.23 -5.51
CA SER A 66 8.98 -3.55 -6.09
C SER A 66 10.46 -3.77 -6.36
N ASN A 67 11.22 -2.73 -6.66
CA ASN A 67 12.65 -2.83 -6.95
C ASN A 67 13.53 -2.68 -5.71
N GLY A 68 13.05 -1.92 -4.72
CA GLY A 68 13.76 -1.73 -3.45
C GLY A 68 13.40 -2.75 -2.38
N ASN A 69 12.38 -3.59 -2.62
CA ASN A 69 11.87 -4.57 -1.66
C ASN A 69 11.47 -3.92 -0.33
N GLN A 70 10.70 -2.84 -0.42
CA GLN A 70 10.25 -2.08 0.74
C GLN A 70 8.75 -1.76 0.69
N ILE A 71 8.17 -1.59 1.87
CA ILE A 71 6.94 -0.83 2.04
C ILE A 71 7.30 0.58 2.53
N HIS A 72 6.66 1.59 1.96
CA HIS A 72 6.73 2.96 2.43
C HIS A 72 5.37 3.39 2.94
N VAL A 73 5.36 4.04 4.10
CA VAL A 73 4.17 4.57 4.75
C VAL A 73 4.24 6.09 4.70
N TYR A 74 3.25 6.69 4.06
CA TYR A 74 3.10 8.15 3.97
C TYR A 74 1.86 8.61 4.71
N THR A 75 1.82 9.90 5.01
CA THR A 75 0.59 10.62 5.38
C THR A 75 0.35 11.79 4.43
N THR A 76 -0.91 12.12 4.20
CA THR A 76 -1.33 13.23 3.33
C THR A 76 -2.49 14.02 3.92
N ASP A 77 -2.40 14.34 5.21
CA ASP A 77 -3.37 15.17 5.94
C ASP A 77 -3.27 16.67 5.61
N ASP A 78 -2.11 17.12 5.21
CA ASP A 78 -1.80 18.51 4.81
C ASP A 78 -0.96 18.51 3.52
N ILE A 79 0.23 17.96 3.61
CA ILE A 79 1.12 17.67 2.48
C ILE A 79 1.62 16.23 2.60
N ILE A 80 1.95 15.61 1.50
CA ILE A 80 2.49 14.26 1.53
C ILE A 80 3.83 14.20 2.25
N ARG A 81 3.95 13.29 3.22
CA ARG A 81 5.18 13.06 4.01
C ARG A 81 5.46 11.58 4.14
N LEU A 82 6.72 11.19 3.93
CA LEU A 82 7.19 9.85 4.28
C LEU A 82 7.32 9.74 5.80
N GLN A 83 6.67 8.75 6.39
CA GLN A 83 6.70 8.49 7.83
C GLN A 83 7.62 7.32 8.18
N GLN A 84 7.49 6.22 7.44
CA GLN A 84 8.17 4.97 7.77
C GLN A 84 8.55 4.22 6.49
N SER A 85 9.58 3.39 6.59
CA SER A 85 9.94 2.41 5.57
C SER A 85 10.46 1.16 6.24
N ALA A 86 10.17 -0.01 5.67
CA ALA A 86 10.73 -1.26 6.13
C ALA A 86 10.97 -2.23 4.96
N PRO A 87 11.97 -3.10 5.07
CA PRO A 87 12.15 -4.19 4.12
C PRO A 87 10.98 -5.17 4.21
N VAL A 88 10.57 -5.68 3.05
CA VAL A 88 9.53 -6.71 2.90
C VAL A 88 10.06 -7.82 2.00
N PRO A 89 9.39 -8.99 1.93
CA PRO A 89 9.75 -10.03 0.99
C PRO A 89 9.82 -9.53 -0.46
N GLU A 90 10.68 -10.14 -1.25
CA GLU A 90 11.07 -9.71 -2.59
C GLU A 90 9.90 -9.51 -3.55
N ALA A 91 10.02 -8.49 -4.39
CA ALA A 91 9.02 -8.04 -5.36
C ALA A 91 7.65 -7.69 -4.76
N PRO A 92 7.58 -6.77 -3.78
CA PRO A 92 6.30 -6.28 -3.29
C PRO A 92 5.55 -5.56 -4.41
N TRP A 93 4.23 -5.77 -4.49
CA TRP A 93 3.45 -5.25 -5.62
C TRP A 93 2.26 -4.39 -5.23
N ASP A 94 1.40 -4.89 -4.36
CA ASP A 94 0.21 -4.17 -3.90
C ASP A 94 0.17 -4.14 -2.37
N ALA A 95 -0.55 -3.19 -1.83
CA ALA A 95 -0.76 -3.03 -0.40
C ALA A 95 -2.24 -2.87 -0.09
N ALA A 96 -2.63 -3.11 1.16
CA ALA A 96 -3.98 -2.83 1.65
C ALA A 96 -3.92 -2.47 3.14
N TRP A 97 -4.73 -1.49 3.56
CA TRP A 97 -4.91 -1.18 4.97
C TRP A 97 -6.06 -1.99 5.55
N ASP A 98 -5.80 -2.67 6.64
CA ASP A 98 -6.79 -3.43 7.41
C ASP A 98 -7.14 -2.67 8.70
N PRO A 99 -8.27 -1.98 8.74
CA PRO A 99 -8.68 -1.21 9.91
C PRO A 99 -9.09 -2.10 11.08
N ALA A 100 -9.59 -3.32 10.83
CA ALA A 100 -10.03 -4.24 11.89
C ALA A 100 -8.86 -4.75 12.72
N GLN A 101 -7.76 -5.12 12.07
CA GLN A 101 -6.56 -5.63 12.72
C GLN A 101 -5.46 -4.58 12.87
N ARG A 102 -5.65 -3.39 12.25
CA ARG A 102 -4.67 -2.29 12.19
C ARG A 102 -3.34 -2.75 11.57
N LEU A 103 -3.43 -3.46 10.46
CA LEU A 103 -2.27 -3.99 9.73
C LEU A 103 -2.18 -3.38 8.32
N ALA A 104 -0.97 -3.06 7.92
CA ALA A 104 -0.62 -2.77 6.53
C ALA A 104 -0.21 -4.08 5.84
N TRP A 105 -1.05 -4.60 4.96
CA TRP A 105 -0.76 -5.79 4.18
C TRP A 105 0.00 -5.44 2.91
N VAL A 106 0.95 -6.32 2.53
CA VAL A 106 1.74 -6.20 1.30
C VAL A 106 1.81 -7.57 0.62
N SER A 107 1.46 -7.63 -0.66
CA SER A 107 1.70 -8.82 -1.49
C SER A 107 3.12 -8.79 -2.06
N SER A 108 3.81 -9.94 -2.04
CA SER A 108 5.17 -10.12 -2.55
C SER A 108 5.17 -11.23 -3.59
N LEU A 109 5.43 -10.87 -4.85
CA LEU A 109 5.25 -11.77 -5.99
C LEU A 109 6.30 -12.85 -6.07
N ALA A 110 7.56 -12.56 -5.72
CA ALA A 110 8.64 -13.54 -5.81
C ALA A 110 8.46 -14.72 -4.83
N SER A 111 7.83 -14.48 -3.69
CA SER A 111 7.58 -15.50 -2.67
C SER A 111 6.13 -16.01 -2.65
N ASN A 112 5.23 -15.42 -3.44
CA ASN A 112 3.78 -15.66 -3.38
C ASN A 112 3.27 -15.62 -1.93
N THR A 113 3.53 -14.50 -1.26
CA THR A 113 3.10 -14.29 0.12
C THR A 113 2.43 -12.93 0.28
N ALA A 114 1.52 -12.82 1.24
CA ALA A 114 1.10 -11.55 1.81
C ALA A 114 1.59 -11.45 3.24
N THR A 115 2.08 -10.28 3.62
CA THR A 115 2.61 -10.02 4.96
C THR A 115 1.95 -8.78 5.53
N GLY A 116 1.42 -8.91 6.76
CA GLY A 116 0.78 -7.83 7.52
C GLY A 116 1.74 -7.22 8.53
N TYR A 117 1.85 -5.91 8.51
CA TYR A 117 2.74 -5.13 9.36
C TYR A 117 1.97 -4.20 10.28
N ASP A 118 2.32 -4.20 11.56
CA ASP A 118 1.93 -3.17 12.52
C ASP A 118 2.81 -1.94 12.27
N ILE A 119 2.18 -0.81 11.98
CA ILE A 119 2.85 0.46 11.68
C ILE A 119 2.71 1.49 12.82
N SER A 120 2.21 1.08 13.98
CA SER A 120 1.93 1.99 15.11
C SER A 120 3.19 2.46 15.87
N GLN A 121 4.33 1.77 15.71
CA GLN A 121 5.54 1.98 16.52
C GLN A 121 6.66 2.73 15.81
N GLY A 122 6.38 3.41 14.70
CA GLY A 122 7.38 4.20 13.95
C GLY A 122 8.26 3.39 13.00
N ILE A 123 8.27 2.06 13.12
CA ILE A 123 8.87 1.12 12.15
C ILE A 123 7.86 0.02 11.93
N PRO A 124 7.55 -0.36 10.66
CA PRO A 124 6.67 -1.47 10.37
C PRO A 124 7.22 -2.79 10.94
N VAL A 125 6.41 -3.46 11.79
CA VAL A 125 6.77 -4.72 12.44
C VAL A 125 5.88 -5.82 11.89
N LYS A 126 6.47 -6.86 11.32
CA LYS A 126 5.74 -8.03 10.81
C LYS A 126 4.93 -8.68 11.94
N ARG A 127 3.63 -8.90 11.70
CA ARG A 127 2.72 -9.55 12.65
C ARG A 127 2.10 -10.81 12.10
N LYS A 128 1.70 -10.78 10.83
CA LYS A 128 0.99 -11.89 10.21
C LYS A 128 1.51 -12.16 8.79
N HIS A 129 1.25 -13.35 8.29
CA HIS A 129 1.53 -13.68 6.90
C HIS A 129 0.68 -14.88 6.44
N PHE A 130 0.55 -15.05 5.14
CA PHE A 130 0.00 -16.25 4.51
C PHE A 130 0.56 -16.42 3.08
N ALA A 131 0.48 -17.64 2.55
CA ALA A 131 0.82 -17.92 1.16
C ALA A 131 -0.33 -17.46 0.24
N THR A 132 -0.01 -16.69 -0.81
CA THR A 132 -1.00 -16.22 -1.79
C THR A 132 -1.09 -17.17 -2.99
N VAL A 133 -2.17 -17.02 -3.78
CA VAL A 133 -2.17 -17.47 -5.18
C VAL A 133 -0.96 -16.90 -5.91
N ALA A 134 -0.49 -17.59 -6.95
CA ALA A 134 0.64 -17.11 -7.74
C ALA A 134 0.33 -15.75 -8.36
N ASP A 135 1.35 -14.89 -8.43
CA ASP A 135 1.26 -13.56 -9.05
C ASP A 135 0.09 -12.71 -8.51
N ALA A 136 -0.01 -12.61 -7.18
CA ALA A 136 -1.05 -11.83 -6.49
C ALA A 136 -0.81 -10.32 -6.64
N GLN A 137 -1.15 -9.76 -7.80
CA GLN A 137 -0.96 -8.35 -8.13
C GLN A 137 -2.09 -7.43 -7.61
N SER A 138 -3.09 -7.98 -6.95
CA SER A 138 -4.14 -7.20 -6.31
C SER A 138 -4.50 -7.80 -4.96
N ILE A 139 -4.48 -6.99 -3.91
CA ILE A 139 -4.98 -7.35 -2.60
C ILE A 139 -5.90 -6.26 -2.06
N ILE A 140 -6.93 -6.67 -1.34
CA ILE A 140 -7.81 -5.78 -0.58
C ILE A 140 -8.10 -6.41 0.78
N THR A 141 -8.54 -5.59 1.71
CA THR A 141 -9.07 -6.05 3.01
C THR A 141 -10.55 -5.73 3.11
N LEU A 142 -11.28 -6.57 3.82
CA LEU A 142 -12.68 -6.38 4.16
C LEU A 142 -12.81 -5.87 5.60
N ASP A 143 -14.00 -5.40 5.98
CA ASP A 143 -14.27 -4.78 7.29
C ASP A 143 -14.02 -5.73 8.49
N ASP A 144 -14.02 -7.03 8.25
CA ASP A 144 -13.76 -8.06 9.27
C ASP A 144 -12.27 -8.50 9.34
N GLY A 145 -11.39 -7.89 8.55
CA GLY A 145 -9.97 -8.25 8.45
C GLY A 145 -9.67 -9.41 7.52
N THR A 146 -10.68 -9.88 6.76
CA THR A 146 -10.46 -10.85 5.67
C THR A 146 -9.64 -10.18 4.57
N VAL A 147 -8.62 -10.88 4.08
CA VAL A 147 -7.82 -10.43 2.93
C VAL A 147 -8.24 -11.20 1.69
N VAL A 148 -8.48 -10.48 0.61
CA VAL A 148 -8.76 -11.06 -0.71
C VAL A 148 -7.59 -10.76 -1.64
N ALA A 149 -7.01 -11.80 -2.22
CA ALA A 149 -5.90 -11.70 -3.17
C ALA A 149 -6.32 -12.22 -4.55
N ALA A 150 -5.90 -11.54 -5.61
CA ALA A 150 -6.22 -11.93 -6.98
C ALA A 150 -4.96 -12.09 -7.82
N SER A 151 -4.87 -13.22 -8.52
CA SER A 151 -3.80 -13.55 -9.45
C SER A 151 -3.93 -12.79 -10.77
N ALA A 152 -2.85 -12.19 -11.25
CA ALA A 152 -2.79 -11.60 -12.58
C ALA A 152 -2.48 -12.64 -13.68
N SER A 153 -1.96 -13.80 -13.30
CA SER A 153 -1.60 -14.89 -14.23
C SER A 153 -2.70 -15.97 -14.39
N GLY A 154 -3.86 -15.79 -13.73
CA GLY A 154 -5.01 -16.67 -13.88
C GLY A 154 -5.14 -17.78 -12.83
N ASP A 155 -4.39 -17.73 -11.74
CA ASP A 155 -4.46 -18.68 -10.62
C ASP A 155 -5.68 -18.45 -9.69
N GLY A 156 -6.55 -17.49 -10.05
CA GLY A 156 -7.83 -17.25 -9.42
C GLY A 156 -7.82 -16.17 -8.33
N ILE A 157 -8.85 -16.25 -7.49
CA ILE A 157 -9.04 -15.36 -6.34
C ILE A 157 -8.98 -16.19 -5.06
N GLN A 158 -8.23 -15.72 -4.09
CA GLN A 158 -8.09 -16.34 -2.77
C GLN A 158 -8.71 -15.44 -1.71
N ILE A 159 -9.47 -16.04 -0.79
CA ILE A 159 -10.09 -15.37 0.35
C ILE A 159 -9.46 -15.97 1.62
N VAL A 160 -8.85 -15.13 2.45
CA VAL A 160 -8.13 -15.56 3.67
C VAL A 160 -8.74 -14.84 4.88
N SER A 161 -9.46 -15.59 5.71
CA SER A 161 -10.03 -15.06 6.94
C SER A 161 -8.94 -14.73 7.97
N PRO A 162 -9.21 -13.88 8.98
CA PRO A 162 -8.25 -13.61 10.06
C PRO A 162 -7.74 -14.86 10.79
N ALA A 163 -8.58 -15.91 10.87
CA ALA A 163 -8.22 -17.18 11.51
C ALA A 163 -7.23 -18.02 10.69
N ASP A 164 -7.19 -17.82 9.37
CA ASP A 164 -6.30 -18.54 8.46
C ASP A 164 -4.97 -17.80 8.22
N GLN A 165 -4.82 -16.61 8.80
CA GLN A 165 -3.58 -15.83 8.76
C GLN A 165 -2.62 -16.31 9.85
N THR A 166 -1.37 -16.60 9.48
CA THR A 166 -0.36 -17.12 10.40
C THR A 166 0.31 -15.98 11.18
N GLU A 167 0.34 -16.08 12.49
CA GLU A 167 1.07 -15.13 13.34
C GLU A 167 2.58 -15.23 13.08
N SER A 168 3.27 -14.09 13.12
CA SER A 168 4.72 -14.01 13.02
C SER A 168 5.30 -13.73 14.41
N ASN A 169 6.14 -14.62 14.86
CA ASN A 169 6.86 -14.49 16.14
C ASN A 169 7.97 -13.43 16.07
#